data_7378e60e5e7d471e7cfe4f2b54361ad4
#
_entry.id   7378e60e5e7d471e7cfe4f2b54361ad4
#
_cell.length_a   1.000
_cell.length_b   1.000
_cell.length_c   1.000
_cell.angle_alpha   90.00
_cell.angle_beta   90.00
_cell.angle_gamma   90.00
#
_symmetry.space_group_name_H-M   'P 1'
#
loop_
_entity.id
_entity.type
_entity.pdbx_description
1 polymer ?
#
loop_
_entity_poly.entity_id
_entity_poly.type
_entity_poly.pdbx_seq_one_letter_code
_entity_poly.pdbx_strand_id
1 'polypeptide(L)'
;MGQYHNPNVVTDGLILNIDASNIKSYPGSGTAINDLSGRNAHGTINGTISFVGAGASSYWNFATVSSANYISSTLSQAYVDCTIIFQPDFTVNNNASLVGLIAASNDTTNTDKSMRFGTANGTGPWTVKSSGLNADDWGNTSTTFYVNGVAVANGASLSAGWNILGAYRTNQTTFPASFAYFLGTEGFSGGVRDFQGRIAMCLMYNRQLTAQEHAKNYAALKGRFGFSSGGGGGLEIPQ
;
A
#
# COMPACT_ATOMS: atom_id res chain seq x y z
N MET A 1 -19.47 30.18 4.79
CA MET A 1 -18.98 28.85 5.19
C MET A 1 -18.03 28.40 4.07
N GLY A 2 -16.71 28.42 4.30
CA GLY A 2 -15.74 27.95 3.34
C GLY A 2 -15.85 26.45 3.20
N GLN A 3 -16.15 25.95 2.01
CA GLN A 3 -16.03 24.52 1.70
C GLN A 3 -14.53 24.22 1.73
N TYR A 4 -14.11 23.48 2.76
CA TYR A 4 -12.79 22.85 2.74
C TYR A 4 -12.83 21.73 1.69
N HIS A 5 -12.45 22.05 0.47
CA HIS A 5 -12.14 21.01 -0.50
C HIS A 5 -10.84 20.33 -0.04
N ASN A 6 -10.98 19.16 0.55
CA ASN A 6 -9.81 18.28 0.74
C ASN A 6 -9.15 18.09 -0.63
N PRO A 7 -7.85 18.26 -0.77
CA PRO A 7 -7.18 18.03 -2.04
C PRO A 7 -7.51 16.60 -2.51
N ASN A 8 -7.98 16.47 -3.74
CA ASN A 8 -8.25 15.16 -4.32
C ASN A 8 -6.93 14.42 -4.57
N VAL A 9 -6.94 13.11 -4.47
CA VAL A 9 -5.81 12.28 -4.92
C VAL A 9 -5.52 12.52 -6.39
N VAL A 10 -4.32 12.16 -6.83
CA VAL A 10 -3.95 12.18 -8.25
C VAL A 10 -4.84 11.21 -9.02
N THR A 11 -5.42 11.66 -10.13
CA THR A 11 -6.29 10.83 -10.98
C THR A 11 -5.66 10.51 -12.33
N ASP A 12 -4.68 11.32 -12.77
CA ASP A 12 -3.95 11.07 -13.99
C ASP A 12 -3.11 9.79 -13.87
N GLY A 13 -3.32 8.86 -14.80
CA GLY A 13 -2.68 7.54 -14.77
C GLY A 13 -3.26 6.56 -13.75
N LEU A 14 -4.31 6.89 -13.02
CA LEU A 14 -4.94 6.02 -12.03
C LEU A 14 -5.62 4.82 -12.71
N ILE A 15 -5.24 3.61 -12.30
CA ILE A 15 -5.76 2.35 -12.86
C ILE A 15 -6.41 1.43 -11.82
N LEU A 16 -6.23 1.74 -10.54
CA LEU A 16 -6.94 1.10 -9.43
C LEU A 16 -7.18 2.12 -8.33
N ASN A 17 -8.37 2.09 -7.77
CA ASN A 17 -8.73 2.81 -6.56
C ASN A 17 -9.70 1.96 -5.73
N ILE A 18 -9.20 1.33 -4.70
CA ILE A 18 -10.02 0.63 -3.70
C ILE A 18 -9.89 1.31 -2.34
N ASP A 19 -11.02 1.49 -1.68
CA ASP A 19 -11.11 2.28 -0.44
C ASP A 19 -12.14 1.67 0.52
N ALA A 20 -11.68 1.16 1.65
CA ALA A 20 -12.53 0.57 2.69
C ALA A 20 -13.54 1.56 3.27
N SER A 21 -13.24 2.86 3.25
CA SER A 21 -14.14 3.89 3.79
C SER A 21 -15.20 4.37 2.81
N ASN A 22 -15.08 4.01 1.54
CA ASN A 22 -16.02 4.44 0.52
C ASN A 22 -17.04 3.33 0.24
N ILE A 23 -18.31 3.57 0.59
CA ILE A 23 -19.39 2.59 0.40
C ILE A 23 -19.58 2.15 -1.06
N LYS A 24 -19.16 2.98 -2.04
CA LYS A 24 -19.18 2.61 -3.45
C LYS A 24 -18.05 1.63 -3.80
N SER A 25 -16.95 1.66 -3.05
CA SER A 25 -15.86 0.68 -3.18
C SER A 25 -16.16 -0.57 -2.37
N TYR A 26 -16.53 -0.42 -1.10
CA TYR A 26 -16.85 -1.55 -0.25
C TYR A 26 -18.08 -1.27 0.62
N PRO A 27 -19.16 -2.08 0.49
CA PRO A 27 -20.42 -1.83 1.22
C PRO A 27 -20.37 -2.17 2.72
N GLY A 28 -19.23 -2.67 3.23
CA GLY A 28 -19.04 -3.04 4.63
C GLY A 28 -19.28 -4.53 4.92
N SER A 29 -19.65 -5.32 3.92
CA SER A 29 -19.87 -6.76 4.04
C SER A 29 -19.67 -7.48 2.70
N GLY A 30 -19.49 -8.80 2.77
CA GLY A 30 -19.22 -9.62 1.58
C GLY A 30 -17.76 -9.59 1.17
N THR A 31 -17.46 -10.16 0.00
CA THR A 31 -16.08 -10.29 -0.49
C THR A 31 -15.76 -9.39 -1.67
N ALA A 32 -16.77 -8.83 -2.34
CA ALA A 32 -16.58 -8.00 -3.53
C ALA A 32 -16.15 -6.58 -3.16
N ILE A 33 -15.12 -6.08 -3.84
CA ILE A 33 -14.63 -4.71 -3.74
C ILE A 33 -14.72 -4.06 -5.12
N ASN A 34 -15.36 -2.90 -5.21
CA ASN A 34 -15.46 -2.16 -6.47
C ASN A 34 -14.27 -1.21 -6.63
N ASP A 35 -13.66 -1.26 -7.79
CA ASP A 35 -12.67 -0.28 -8.23
C ASP A 35 -13.36 1.05 -8.58
N LEU A 36 -12.86 2.14 -8.03
CA LEU A 36 -13.37 3.51 -8.26
C LEU A 36 -12.55 4.28 -9.32
N SER A 37 -11.53 3.67 -9.92
CA SER A 37 -10.73 4.32 -10.96
C SER A 37 -11.46 4.44 -12.30
N GLY A 38 -12.53 3.67 -12.48
CA GLY A 38 -13.25 3.53 -13.76
C GLY A 38 -12.60 2.54 -14.73
N ARG A 39 -11.61 1.74 -14.28
CA ARG A 39 -10.92 0.73 -15.08
C ARG A 39 -11.46 -0.70 -14.88
N ASN A 40 -12.48 -0.84 -14.02
CA ASN A 40 -13.14 -2.11 -13.72
C ASN A 40 -12.21 -3.18 -13.14
N ALA A 41 -11.16 -2.76 -12.44
CA ALA A 41 -10.23 -3.64 -11.73
C ALA A 41 -10.82 -4.05 -10.36
N HIS A 42 -12.05 -4.59 -10.37
CA HIS A 42 -12.77 -4.99 -9.15
C HIS A 42 -11.99 -6.06 -8.38
N GLY A 43 -12.04 -5.97 -7.06
CA GLY A 43 -11.29 -6.85 -6.16
C GLY A 43 -12.18 -7.88 -5.48
N THR A 44 -11.52 -8.90 -4.91
CA THR A 44 -12.14 -9.93 -4.09
C THR A 44 -11.32 -10.13 -2.82
N ILE A 45 -12.00 -10.14 -1.67
CA ILE A 45 -11.43 -10.53 -0.38
C ILE A 45 -11.37 -12.05 -0.32
N ASN A 46 -10.20 -12.59 -0.01
CA ASN A 46 -9.97 -14.02 0.20
C ASN A 46 -9.59 -14.28 1.66
N GLY A 47 -9.95 -15.46 2.16
CA GLY A 47 -9.64 -15.88 3.52
C GLY A 47 -10.52 -15.24 4.59
N THR A 48 -9.93 -14.98 5.75
CA THR A 48 -10.64 -14.52 6.97
C THR A 48 -10.37 -13.06 7.31
N ILE A 49 -10.21 -12.22 6.30
CA ILE A 49 -10.03 -10.77 6.47
C ILE A 49 -11.35 -10.18 6.98
N SER A 50 -11.30 -9.48 8.11
CA SER A 50 -12.46 -8.78 8.64
C SER A 50 -12.47 -7.31 8.25
N PHE A 51 -13.67 -6.74 8.14
CA PHE A 51 -13.84 -5.30 7.93
C PHE A 51 -14.13 -4.60 9.26
N VAL A 52 -13.50 -3.47 9.48
CA VAL A 52 -13.76 -2.59 10.62
C VAL A 52 -14.27 -1.26 10.10
N GLY A 53 -15.57 -1.02 10.32
CA GLY A 53 -16.22 0.24 9.96
C GLY A 53 -15.95 1.32 11.01
N ALA A 54 -15.27 2.38 10.59
CA ALA A 54 -14.94 3.54 11.43
C ALA A 54 -15.09 4.85 10.64
N GLY A 55 -16.13 4.94 9.80
CA GLY A 55 -16.36 6.09 8.92
C GLY A 55 -15.18 6.30 7.95
N ALA A 56 -14.61 7.50 7.93
CA ALA A 56 -13.48 7.82 7.07
C ALA A 56 -12.20 7.01 7.37
N SER A 57 -12.12 6.36 8.51
CA SER A 57 -10.98 5.55 8.96
C SER A 57 -11.25 4.04 8.89
N SER A 58 -12.23 3.60 8.09
CA SER A 58 -12.53 2.17 7.89
C SER A 58 -11.37 1.46 7.23
N TYR A 59 -11.22 0.15 7.52
CA TYR A 59 -10.11 -0.66 7.01
C TYR A 59 -10.46 -2.16 6.97
N TRP A 60 -9.69 -2.89 6.19
CA TRP A 60 -9.64 -4.35 6.22
C TRP A 60 -8.55 -4.79 7.20
N ASN A 61 -8.90 -5.70 8.12
CA ASN A 61 -8.02 -6.20 9.17
C ASN A 61 -7.51 -7.61 8.82
N PHE A 62 -6.21 -7.71 8.64
CA PHE A 62 -5.45 -8.93 8.42
C PHE A 62 -4.95 -9.40 9.78
N ALA A 63 -5.83 -10.06 10.56
CA ALA A 63 -5.57 -10.39 11.96
C ALA A 63 -4.55 -11.50 12.16
N THR A 64 -4.28 -12.30 11.12
CA THR A 64 -3.36 -13.43 11.19
C THR A 64 -2.49 -13.51 9.95
N VAL A 65 -1.22 -13.89 10.13
CA VAL A 65 -0.33 -14.24 9.02
C VAL A 65 -0.86 -15.49 8.34
N SER A 66 -1.27 -15.38 7.09
CA SER A 66 -1.76 -16.51 6.31
C SER A 66 -1.75 -16.19 4.82
N SER A 67 -1.21 -17.09 4.02
CA SER A 67 -1.22 -17.00 2.56
C SER A 67 -2.63 -17.09 1.93
N ALA A 68 -3.63 -17.47 2.74
CA ALA A 68 -5.03 -17.46 2.33
C ALA A 68 -5.69 -16.07 2.49
N ASN A 69 -5.08 -15.15 3.26
CA ASN A 69 -5.62 -13.84 3.57
C ASN A 69 -5.06 -12.77 2.63
N TYR A 70 -5.78 -12.46 1.58
CA TYR A 70 -5.38 -11.42 0.63
C TYR A 70 -6.60 -10.80 -0.07
N ILE A 71 -6.40 -9.59 -0.59
CA ILE A 71 -7.31 -8.97 -1.54
C ILE A 71 -6.67 -9.09 -2.92
N SER A 72 -7.38 -9.67 -3.88
CA SER A 72 -6.90 -9.84 -5.25
C SER A 72 -7.79 -9.16 -6.26
N SER A 73 -7.20 -8.78 -7.38
CA SER A 73 -7.90 -8.35 -8.60
C SER A 73 -7.02 -8.54 -9.82
N THR A 74 -7.58 -8.26 -10.98
CA THR A 74 -6.86 -8.29 -12.25
C THR A 74 -6.78 -6.89 -12.83
N LEU A 75 -5.57 -6.44 -13.12
CA LEU A 75 -5.31 -5.20 -13.84
C LEU A 75 -5.16 -5.49 -15.33
N SER A 76 -5.74 -4.64 -16.16
CA SER A 76 -5.61 -4.70 -17.63
C SER A 76 -4.34 -4.04 -18.16
N GLN A 77 -3.56 -3.42 -17.29
CA GLN A 77 -2.29 -2.75 -17.65
C GLN A 77 -1.33 -2.81 -16.46
N ALA A 78 -0.03 -2.78 -16.77
CA ALA A 78 1.00 -2.73 -15.75
C ALA A 78 0.87 -1.47 -14.89
N TYR A 79 1.03 -1.61 -13.59
CA TYR A 79 1.20 -0.47 -12.72
C TYR A 79 2.69 -0.14 -12.54
N VAL A 80 2.97 1.14 -12.35
CA VAL A 80 4.32 1.69 -12.24
C VAL A 80 4.56 2.27 -10.86
N ASP A 81 3.49 2.80 -10.27
CA ASP A 81 3.50 3.51 -9.00
C ASP A 81 2.28 3.13 -8.17
N CYS A 82 2.38 3.26 -6.88
CA CYS A 82 1.26 3.04 -5.98
C CYS A 82 1.25 4.01 -4.80
N THR A 83 0.09 4.16 -4.19
CA THR A 83 -0.09 4.77 -2.86
C THR A 83 -0.97 3.85 -2.04
N ILE A 84 -0.51 3.43 -0.87
CA ILE A 84 -1.26 2.56 0.02
C ILE A 84 -1.30 3.12 1.44
N ILE A 85 -2.47 3.03 2.08
CA ILE A 85 -2.67 3.37 3.49
C ILE A 85 -2.74 2.08 4.28
N PHE A 86 -1.83 1.91 5.23
CA PHE A 86 -1.75 0.71 6.04
C PHE A 86 -1.20 0.99 7.43
N GLN A 87 -1.44 0.06 8.34
CA GLN A 87 -0.84 -0.01 9.66
C GLN A 87 -0.31 -1.42 9.89
N PRO A 88 1.01 -1.63 10.02
CA PRO A 88 1.56 -2.95 10.33
C PRO A 88 1.31 -3.30 11.80
N ASP A 89 1.17 -4.58 12.09
CA ASP A 89 1.12 -5.08 13.45
C ASP A 89 2.54 -5.31 13.97
N PHE A 90 3.02 -4.42 14.84
CA PHE A 90 4.37 -4.46 15.41
C PHE A 90 4.53 -5.53 16.49
N THR A 91 3.44 -6.14 16.95
CA THR A 91 3.50 -7.19 17.97
C THR A 91 3.84 -8.55 17.39
N VAL A 92 3.74 -8.67 16.08
CA VAL A 92 3.97 -9.93 15.37
C VAL A 92 5.42 -10.04 14.94
N ASN A 93 6.09 -11.01 15.51
CA ASN A 93 7.40 -11.47 15.08
C ASN A 93 7.19 -12.68 14.15
N ASN A 94 7.02 -12.43 12.87
CA ASN A 94 6.85 -13.51 11.90
C ASN A 94 8.18 -14.10 11.38
N ASN A 95 9.30 -13.80 12.04
CA ASN A 95 10.65 -14.25 11.66
C ASN A 95 11.03 -13.99 10.18
N ALA A 96 10.16 -13.32 9.43
CA ALA A 96 10.43 -13.00 8.06
C ALA A 96 11.21 -11.70 7.98
N SER A 97 12.33 -11.74 7.32
CA SER A 97 13.08 -10.52 6.98
C SER A 97 12.34 -9.63 5.97
N LEU A 98 11.20 -10.08 5.46
CA LEU A 98 10.40 -9.41 4.43
C LEU A 98 8.93 -9.80 4.56
N VAL A 99 8.04 -8.83 4.38
CA VAL A 99 6.58 -9.02 4.40
C VAL A 99 5.98 -8.40 3.14
N GLY A 100 5.14 -9.15 2.44
CA GLY A 100 4.46 -8.69 1.23
C GLY A 100 3.25 -7.82 1.54
N LEU A 101 3.29 -6.53 1.21
CA LEU A 101 2.12 -5.66 1.28
C LEU A 101 1.34 -5.63 -0.04
N ILE A 102 2.06 -5.54 -1.15
CA ILE A 102 1.53 -5.60 -2.51
C ILE A 102 2.37 -6.58 -3.30
N ALA A 103 1.71 -7.51 -3.96
CA ALA A 103 2.32 -8.38 -4.96
C ALA A 103 1.59 -8.22 -6.29
N ALA A 104 2.28 -8.40 -7.39
CA ALA A 104 1.66 -8.52 -8.70
C ALA A 104 2.33 -9.65 -9.46
N SER A 105 1.55 -10.54 -10.03
CA SER A 105 2.07 -11.68 -10.79
C SER A 105 1.13 -12.09 -11.90
N ASN A 106 1.71 -12.55 -12.99
CA ASN A 106 1.02 -13.27 -14.06
C ASN A 106 1.33 -14.76 -14.05
N ASP A 107 2.19 -15.18 -13.13
CA ASP A 107 2.66 -16.56 -13.02
C ASP A 107 2.52 -17.01 -11.57
N THR A 108 1.95 -18.20 -11.39
CA THR A 108 1.75 -18.81 -10.07
C THR A 108 3.05 -19.36 -9.48
N THR A 109 4.17 -19.27 -10.19
CA THR A 109 5.45 -19.84 -9.79
C THR A 109 6.53 -18.79 -9.51
N ASN A 110 6.32 -17.52 -9.87
CA ASN A 110 7.37 -16.52 -9.77
C ASN A 110 7.05 -15.43 -8.73
N THR A 111 7.79 -15.48 -7.63
CA THR A 111 7.67 -14.63 -6.43
C THR A 111 8.23 -13.22 -6.62
N ASP A 112 8.66 -12.85 -7.82
CA ASP A 112 9.67 -11.81 -8.02
C ASP A 112 9.11 -10.38 -8.13
N LYS A 113 7.81 -10.15 -7.93
CA LYS A 113 7.18 -8.86 -8.25
C LYS A 113 6.36 -8.25 -7.11
N SER A 114 6.83 -8.41 -5.87
CA SER A 114 6.13 -7.89 -4.68
C SER A 114 6.81 -6.68 -4.06
N MET A 115 6.00 -5.71 -3.62
CA MET A 115 6.46 -4.71 -2.68
C MET A 115 6.53 -5.35 -1.29
N ARG A 116 7.66 -5.28 -0.64
CA ARG A 116 7.89 -5.96 0.63
C ARG A 116 8.30 -4.97 1.72
N PHE A 117 7.81 -5.21 2.93
CA PHE A 117 8.30 -4.57 4.15
C PHE A 117 9.13 -5.58 4.92
N GLY A 118 10.19 -5.14 5.53
CA GLY A 118 11.03 -6.00 6.33
C GLY A 118 11.41 -5.37 7.66
N THR A 119 11.76 -6.22 8.63
CA THR A 119 12.45 -5.83 9.83
C THR A 119 13.88 -6.31 9.78
N ALA A 120 14.83 -5.51 10.23
CA ALA A 120 16.17 -6.01 10.48
C ALA A 120 16.09 -7.00 11.66
N ASN A 121 16.41 -8.27 11.43
CA ASN A 121 16.50 -9.33 12.44
C ASN A 121 15.17 -9.80 13.09
N GLY A 122 14.02 -9.63 12.46
CA GLY A 122 12.75 -10.17 12.98
C GLY A 122 12.18 -9.53 14.25
N THR A 123 12.91 -8.62 14.90
CA THR A 123 12.53 -7.97 16.18
C THR A 123 12.68 -6.46 16.16
N GLY A 124 13.10 -5.89 15.05
CA GLY A 124 13.33 -4.45 14.91
C GLY A 124 12.11 -3.67 14.43
N PRO A 125 12.22 -2.35 14.34
CA PRO A 125 11.17 -1.53 13.75
C PRO A 125 10.93 -1.93 12.29
N TRP A 126 9.67 -1.91 11.88
CA TRP A 126 9.31 -2.09 10.48
C TRP A 126 9.97 -1.02 9.62
N THR A 127 10.57 -1.43 8.52
CA THR A 127 11.24 -0.53 7.59
C THR A 127 10.69 -0.71 6.19
N VAL A 128 10.76 0.36 5.41
CA VAL A 128 10.58 0.25 3.95
C VAL A 128 11.77 -0.50 3.41
N LYS A 129 11.54 -1.63 2.79
CA LYS A 129 12.64 -2.42 2.23
C LYS A 129 12.34 -2.82 0.80
N SER A 130 13.30 -2.52 -0.05
CA SER A 130 13.42 -3.15 -1.33
C SER A 130 14.28 -4.41 -1.16
N SER A 131 13.80 -5.58 -1.56
CA SER A 131 14.62 -6.79 -1.54
C SER A 131 15.07 -7.13 -2.95
N GLY A 132 16.35 -7.11 -3.17
CA GLY A 132 16.94 -7.52 -4.43
C GLY A 132 17.19 -9.02 -4.46
N LEU A 133 16.20 -9.82 -4.77
CA LEU A 133 16.43 -11.22 -5.11
C LEU A 133 16.48 -11.44 -6.64
N ASN A 134 15.84 -10.57 -7.42
CA ASN A 134 15.90 -10.59 -8.88
C ASN A 134 15.77 -9.19 -9.48
N ALA A 135 16.25 -8.99 -10.70
CA ALA A 135 16.26 -7.69 -11.41
C ALA A 135 14.86 -7.10 -11.67
N ASP A 136 13.81 -7.87 -11.44
CA ASP A 136 12.42 -7.53 -11.71
C ASP A 136 11.61 -7.20 -10.44
N ASP A 137 12.21 -7.31 -9.26
CA ASP A 137 11.57 -7.01 -7.99
C ASP A 137 11.33 -5.49 -7.82
N TRP A 138 10.23 -5.13 -7.18
CA TRP A 138 10.01 -3.78 -6.62
C TRP A 138 11.11 -3.38 -5.62
N GLY A 139 12.07 -4.20 -5.51
CA GLY A 139 13.16 -4.21 -4.60
C GLY A 139 14.51 -3.92 -5.18
N ASN A 140 14.63 -3.56 -6.42
CA ASN A 140 15.91 -3.13 -6.95
C ASN A 140 16.32 -1.82 -6.25
N THR A 141 17.62 -1.63 -6.06
CA THR A 141 18.27 -0.47 -5.43
C THR A 141 17.87 0.91 -5.99
N SER A 142 17.07 0.93 -7.04
CA SER A 142 16.55 2.11 -7.72
C SER A 142 15.12 2.49 -7.35
N THR A 143 14.45 1.80 -6.41
CA THR A 143 13.10 2.16 -5.97
C THR A 143 13.15 3.36 -5.04
N THR A 144 12.40 4.41 -5.36
CA THR A 144 12.19 5.53 -4.45
C THR A 144 10.91 5.31 -3.67
N PHE A 145 10.98 5.47 -2.36
CA PHE A 145 9.87 5.38 -1.45
C PHE A 145 9.47 6.77 -0.94
N TYR A 146 8.19 6.93 -0.69
CA TYR A 146 7.62 8.12 -0.04
C TYR A 146 6.82 7.64 1.17
N VAL A 147 7.25 7.97 2.36
CA VAL A 147 6.51 7.71 3.59
C VAL A 147 5.89 9.01 4.05
N ASN A 148 4.57 9.01 4.19
CA ASN A 148 3.81 10.18 4.62
C ASN A 148 4.10 11.44 3.78
N GLY A 149 4.24 11.24 2.46
CA GLY A 149 4.46 12.29 1.47
C GLY A 149 5.92 12.78 1.35
N VAL A 150 6.86 12.21 2.10
CA VAL A 150 8.27 12.58 2.10
C VAL A 150 9.10 11.45 1.50
N ALA A 151 9.99 11.78 0.56
CA ALA A 151 10.93 10.82 0.00
C ALA A 151 11.87 10.26 1.08
N VAL A 152 12.04 8.94 1.10
CA VAL A 152 12.87 8.25 2.08
C VAL A 152 13.78 7.22 1.42
N ALA A 153 14.90 6.93 2.07
CA ALA A 153 15.81 5.87 1.62
C ALA A 153 15.25 4.48 1.93
N ASN A 154 15.76 3.49 1.19
CA ASN A 154 15.58 2.08 1.55
C ASN A 154 16.09 1.83 2.98
N GLY A 155 15.30 1.13 3.78
CA GLY A 155 15.59 0.91 5.20
C GLY A 155 15.03 1.98 6.15
N ALA A 156 14.35 3.01 5.64
CA ALA A 156 13.69 4.00 6.51
C ALA A 156 12.61 3.35 7.37
N SER A 157 12.55 3.73 8.64
CA SER A 157 11.60 3.19 9.61
C SER A 157 10.17 3.64 9.32
N LEU A 158 9.23 2.72 9.52
CA LEU A 158 7.79 2.98 9.52
C LEU A 158 7.31 3.29 10.95
N SER A 159 6.22 4.05 11.06
CA SER A 159 5.59 4.25 12.36
C SER A 159 4.76 3.02 12.76
N ALA A 160 4.61 2.79 14.07
CA ALA A 160 3.69 1.77 14.59
C ALA A 160 2.22 2.12 14.35
N GLY A 161 1.94 3.39 14.03
CA GLY A 161 0.62 3.85 13.62
C GLY A 161 0.37 3.63 12.13
N TRP A 162 -0.59 4.39 11.62
CA TRP A 162 -0.89 4.42 10.20
C TRP A 162 0.26 5.04 9.39
N ASN A 163 0.47 4.51 8.21
CA ASN A 163 1.44 5.01 7.24
C ASN A 163 0.75 5.17 5.88
N ILE A 164 1.13 6.21 5.15
CA ILE A 164 0.81 6.36 3.73
C ILE A 164 2.11 6.16 2.98
N LEU A 165 2.21 5.04 2.28
CA LEU A 165 3.37 4.68 1.49
C LEU A 165 3.09 4.93 0.02
N GLY A 166 3.97 5.69 -0.63
CA GLY A 166 4.12 5.75 -2.06
C GLY A 166 5.38 5.01 -2.49
N ALA A 167 5.32 4.32 -3.61
CA ALA A 167 6.50 3.70 -4.18
C ALA A 167 6.35 3.56 -5.69
N TYR A 168 7.41 3.85 -6.43
CA TYR A 168 7.43 3.61 -7.85
C TYR A 168 8.56 2.66 -8.25
N ARG A 169 8.35 2.02 -9.37
CA ARG A 169 9.24 1.05 -9.96
C ARG A 169 10.04 1.68 -11.11
N THR A 170 11.35 1.62 -11.04
CA THR A 170 12.23 2.21 -12.06
C THR A 170 12.58 1.24 -13.19
N ASN A 171 12.48 -0.05 -12.97
CA ASN A 171 12.84 -1.06 -13.96
C ASN A 171 11.58 -1.81 -14.44
N GLN A 172 11.11 -1.49 -15.64
CA GLN A 172 9.96 -2.12 -16.25
C GLN A 172 10.42 -3.15 -17.26
N THR A 173 10.57 -4.38 -16.84
CA THR A 173 10.49 -5.48 -17.76
C THR A 173 9.05 -5.68 -18.22
N THR A 174 8.88 -6.14 -19.44
CA THR A 174 7.59 -6.35 -20.11
C THR A 174 6.61 -7.11 -19.21
N PHE A 175 5.59 -6.40 -18.70
CA PHE A 175 4.45 -7.06 -18.09
C PHE A 175 3.50 -7.54 -19.17
N PRO A 176 2.84 -8.67 -18.97
CA PRO A 176 1.74 -9.09 -19.85
C PRO A 176 0.61 -8.06 -19.78
N ALA A 177 -0.24 -8.08 -20.80
CA ALA A 177 -1.38 -7.16 -20.92
C ALA A 177 -2.41 -7.28 -19.78
N SER A 178 -2.33 -8.34 -18.98
CA SER A 178 -3.19 -8.58 -17.82
C SER A 178 -2.40 -9.33 -16.75
N PHE A 179 -2.52 -8.91 -15.50
CA PHE A 179 -1.92 -9.61 -14.36
C PHE A 179 -2.74 -9.42 -13.08
N ALA A 180 -2.68 -10.42 -12.21
CA ALA A 180 -3.28 -10.34 -10.90
C ALA A 180 -2.40 -9.48 -9.97
N TYR A 181 -3.03 -8.66 -9.13
CA TYR A 181 -2.37 -8.09 -7.98
C TYR A 181 -2.96 -8.66 -6.69
N PHE A 182 -2.17 -8.64 -5.64
CA PHE A 182 -2.53 -9.13 -4.32
C PHE A 182 -2.12 -8.09 -3.27
N LEU A 183 -3.02 -7.80 -2.33
CA LEU A 183 -2.70 -7.00 -1.14
C LEU A 183 -2.68 -7.91 0.08
N GLY A 184 -1.68 -7.75 0.93
CA GLY A 184 -1.55 -8.51 2.17
C GLY A 184 -0.81 -9.84 2.06
N THR A 185 -0.30 -10.18 0.88
CA THR A 185 0.53 -11.38 0.67
C THR A 185 1.57 -11.11 -0.40
N GLU A 186 2.64 -11.90 -0.41
CA GLU A 186 3.55 -11.95 -1.56
C GLU A 186 3.07 -12.91 -2.67
N GLY A 187 1.94 -13.58 -2.45
CA GLY A 187 1.22 -14.36 -3.45
C GLY A 187 1.63 -15.83 -3.58
N PHE A 188 2.79 -16.28 -3.09
CA PHE A 188 3.34 -17.59 -3.49
C PHE A 188 4.13 -18.36 -2.43
N SER A 189 4.56 -17.79 -1.35
CA SER A 189 5.35 -18.53 -0.36
C SER A 189 4.50 -18.95 0.82
N GLY A 190 4.62 -20.19 1.24
CA GLY A 190 3.82 -20.82 2.28
C GLY A 190 3.81 -20.12 3.64
N GLY A 191 3.25 -18.93 3.73
CA GLY A 191 2.80 -18.30 4.96
C GLY A 191 3.82 -17.56 5.81
N VAL A 192 5.07 -17.38 5.37
CA VAL A 192 6.11 -16.73 6.20
C VAL A 192 6.35 -15.25 5.88
N ARG A 193 5.73 -14.73 4.81
CA ARG A 193 5.94 -13.36 4.34
C ARG A 193 4.65 -12.59 4.11
N ASP A 194 3.56 -13.11 4.66
CA ASP A 194 2.26 -12.49 4.55
C ASP A 194 2.10 -11.36 5.56
N PHE A 195 1.35 -10.36 5.16
CA PHE A 195 1.12 -9.17 5.96
C PHE A 195 0.14 -9.47 7.11
N GLN A 196 0.46 -8.95 8.27
CA GLN A 196 -0.46 -8.81 9.39
C GLN A 196 -0.56 -7.34 9.77
N GLY A 197 -1.80 -6.89 9.95
CA GLY A 197 -2.08 -5.48 10.20
C GLY A 197 -3.37 -5.02 9.53
N ARG A 198 -3.40 -3.77 9.13
CA ARG A 198 -4.60 -3.12 8.59
C ARG A 198 -4.27 -2.44 7.27
N ILE A 199 -5.15 -2.60 6.28
CA ILE A 199 -5.07 -1.89 4.99
C ILE A 199 -6.38 -1.14 4.80
N ALA A 200 -6.30 0.14 4.48
CA ALA A 200 -7.49 0.99 4.34
C ALA A 200 -7.75 1.39 2.89
N MET A 201 -6.73 1.57 2.09
CA MET A 201 -6.86 2.07 0.72
C MET A 201 -5.65 1.67 -0.10
N CYS A 202 -5.86 1.41 -1.40
CA CYS A 202 -4.79 1.25 -2.37
C CYS A 202 -5.14 1.99 -3.66
N LEU A 203 -4.19 2.77 -4.14
CA LEU A 203 -4.17 3.42 -5.45
C LEU A 203 -3.03 2.84 -6.26
N MET A 204 -3.26 2.52 -7.54
CA MET A 204 -2.20 2.13 -8.46
C MET A 204 -2.26 2.97 -9.73
N TYR A 205 -1.09 3.27 -10.29
CA TYR A 205 -0.92 4.16 -11.43
C TYR A 205 -0.11 3.46 -12.51
N ASN A 206 -0.44 3.72 -13.79
CA ASN A 206 0.31 3.22 -14.94
C ASN A 206 1.48 4.12 -15.37
N ARG A 207 1.80 5.10 -14.54
CA ARG A 207 2.95 5.99 -14.69
C ARG A 207 3.60 6.29 -13.34
N GLN A 208 4.81 6.75 -13.38
CA GLN A 208 5.49 7.28 -12.20
C GLN A 208 4.82 8.60 -11.75
N LEU A 209 4.59 8.72 -10.46
CA LEU A 209 4.20 9.98 -9.83
C LEU A 209 5.43 10.82 -9.49
N THR A 210 5.29 12.13 -9.60
CA THR A 210 6.28 13.07 -9.10
C THR A 210 6.26 13.17 -7.58
N ALA A 211 7.32 13.72 -6.98
CA ALA A 211 7.35 13.98 -5.55
C ALA A 211 6.17 14.86 -5.08
N GLN A 212 5.78 15.83 -5.89
CA GLN A 212 4.64 16.71 -5.62
C GLN A 212 3.30 15.94 -5.65
N GLU A 213 3.18 14.96 -6.54
CA GLU A 213 1.98 14.12 -6.61
C GLU A 213 1.89 13.15 -5.42
N HIS A 214 3.00 12.58 -4.97
CA HIS A 214 3.04 11.82 -3.71
C HIS A 214 2.66 12.70 -2.51
N ALA A 215 3.19 13.92 -2.43
CA ALA A 215 2.82 14.89 -1.39
C ALA A 215 1.33 15.28 -1.49
N LYS A 216 0.77 15.41 -2.70
CA LYS A 216 -0.65 15.67 -2.92
C LYS A 216 -1.52 14.50 -2.44
N ASN A 217 -1.16 13.26 -2.77
CA ASN A 217 -1.86 12.07 -2.27
C ASN A 217 -1.84 12.03 -0.73
N TYR A 218 -0.68 12.27 -0.13
CA TYR A 218 -0.58 12.36 1.33
C TYR A 218 -1.48 13.44 1.90
N ALA A 219 -1.44 14.67 1.36
CA ALA A 219 -2.27 15.78 1.81
C ALA A 219 -3.77 15.48 1.73
N ALA A 220 -4.20 14.76 0.68
CA ALA A 220 -5.58 14.33 0.49
C ALA A 220 -6.04 13.29 1.53
N LEU A 221 -5.14 12.45 2.01
CA LEU A 221 -5.47 11.24 2.76
C LEU A 221 -5.12 11.34 4.26
N LYS A 222 -4.18 12.20 4.63
CA LYS A 222 -3.65 12.29 6.01
C LYS A 222 -4.72 12.55 7.09
N GLY A 223 -5.79 13.26 6.75
CA GLY A 223 -6.85 13.58 7.70
C GLY A 223 -7.68 12.39 8.16
N ARG A 224 -7.59 11.25 7.46
CA ARG A 224 -8.44 10.07 7.73
C ARG A 224 -8.02 9.28 8.97
N PHE A 225 -6.73 9.27 9.31
CA PHE A 225 -6.17 8.37 10.33
C PHE A 225 -5.37 9.11 11.39
N GLY A 226 -5.63 10.40 11.59
CA GLY A 226 -4.98 11.18 12.63
C GLY A 226 -3.47 11.33 12.43
N PHE A 227 -3.00 11.29 11.17
CA PHE A 227 -1.63 11.69 10.89
C PHE A 227 -1.46 13.12 11.40
N SER A 228 -0.76 13.29 12.53
CA SER A 228 -0.39 14.62 13.01
C SER A 228 0.35 15.33 11.88
N SER A 229 -0.08 16.53 11.54
CA SER A 229 0.73 17.44 10.75
C SER A 229 2.09 17.48 11.44
N GLY A 230 3.12 16.88 10.81
CA GLY A 230 4.48 16.92 11.33
C GLY A 230 4.76 18.35 11.71
N GLY A 231 5.13 18.60 12.95
CA GLY A 231 5.37 19.91 13.48
C GLY A 231 6.42 20.62 12.64
N GLY A 232 5.98 21.49 11.76
CA GLY A 232 6.78 22.61 11.36
C GLY A 232 6.98 23.42 12.63
N GLY A 233 8.21 23.42 13.15
CA GLY A 233 8.57 24.23 14.29
C GLY A 233 8.08 25.66 14.05
N GLY A 234 7.04 26.07 14.77
CA GLY A 234 6.67 27.44 14.86
C GLY A 234 7.85 28.17 15.45
N LEU A 235 8.50 29.01 14.67
CA LEU A 235 9.33 30.08 15.17
C LEU A 235 8.43 30.91 16.05
N GLU A 236 8.48 30.70 17.38
CA GLU A 236 7.98 31.70 18.31
C GLU A 236 8.81 32.95 18.08
N ILE A 237 8.17 33.97 17.55
CA ILE A 237 8.73 35.34 17.50
C ILE A 237 8.54 35.89 18.92
N PRO A 238 9.59 36.15 19.70
CA PRO A 238 9.43 36.83 20.99
C PRO A 238 8.89 38.23 20.74
N GLN A 239 7.87 38.59 21.52
CA GLN A 239 7.36 39.97 21.62
C GLN A 239 8.30 40.83 22.46
#